data_600d02eda594150137d4867860423dd1
#
_entry.id   600d02eda594150137d4867860423dd1
#
_cell.length_a   1.000
_cell.length_b   1.000
_cell.length_c   1.000
_cell.angle_alpha   90.00
_cell.angle_beta   90.00
_cell.angle_gamma   90.00
#
_symmetry.space_group_name_H-M   'P 1'
#
loop_
_entity.id
_entity.type
_entity.pdbx_description
1 polymer ?
#
loop_
_entity_poly.entity_id
_entity_poly.type
_entity_poly.pdbx_seq_one_letter_code
_entity_poly.pdbx_strand_id
1 'polypeptide(L)'
;MKVFFTIFIFSLFPHFFIAISNENGQKRDESSAPKVDSINQLHWLVGNWEGPLGEGVLGESWLPPRGNTIAAVVRLTNKKGTEFVELIKIEKVDESLELRLNLFDLELRPLEENPQVLKLTNISEKGVVFKGVSEGAHRRLSYKINSEDIFEIRIITTDGKKIEIDLKRV
;
A
#
# COMPACT_ATOMS: atom_id res chain seq x y z
N MET A 1 12.17 19.18 49.17
CA MET A 1 11.78 18.59 50.49
C MET A 1 10.28 18.61 50.55
N LYS A 2 9.68 17.49 50.44
CA LYS A 2 8.49 16.89 51.01
C LYS A 2 7.96 15.77 50.12
N VAL A 3 8.13 14.61 50.67
CA VAL A 3 7.66 13.29 50.28
C VAL A 3 6.27 13.10 50.84
N PHE A 4 5.36 12.42 50.15
CA PHE A 4 4.25 11.64 50.64
C PHE A 4 3.85 10.68 49.53
N PHE A 5 4.16 9.42 49.54
CA PHE A 5 3.76 8.24 50.33
C PHE A 5 2.28 7.85 50.10
N THR A 6 2.13 6.81 49.31
CA THR A 6 1.37 5.55 49.46
C THR A 6 -0.13 5.63 49.67
N ILE A 7 -0.88 4.84 48.91
CA ILE A 7 -1.70 3.73 49.43
C ILE A 7 -2.05 2.74 48.31
N PHE A 8 -1.66 1.48 48.52
CA PHE A 8 -2.09 0.27 47.81
C PHE A 8 -3.50 -0.11 48.27
N ILE A 9 -4.41 -0.41 47.35
CA ILE A 9 -5.61 -1.19 47.68
C ILE A 9 -5.66 -2.37 46.73
N PHE A 10 -5.35 -3.54 47.29
CA PHE A 10 -5.62 -4.86 46.72
C PHE A 10 -7.14 -5.10 46.84
N SER A 11 -7.80 -5.36 45.71
CA SER A 11 -9.14 -5.96 45.72
C SER A 11 -9.09 -7.26 44.95
N LEU A 12 -9.13 -8.34 45.72
CA LEU A 12 -9.40 -9.70 45.24
C LEU A 12 -10.85 -9.78 44.75
N PHE A 13 -11.08 -10.19 43.54
CA PHE A 13 -12.34 -10.81 43.11
C PHE A 13 -12.08 -12.16 42.48
N PRO A 14 -12.88 -13.19 42.82
CA PRO A 14 -12.61 -14.56 42.41
C PRO A 14 -13.02 -14.83 40.96
N HIS A 15 -12.22 -15.64 40.32
CA HIS A 15 -12.39 -16.15 38.97
C HIS A 15 -13.62 -17.06 38.89
N PHE A 16 -14.54 -16.72 38.02
CA PHE A 16 -15.50 -17.68 37.51
C PHE A 16 -15.10 -18.06 36.10
N PHE A 17 -14.46 -19.23 35.95
CA PHE A 17 -14.21 -19.85 34.68
C PHE A 17 -15.52 -20.45 34.15
N ILE A 18 -16.02 -19.87 33.07
CA ILE A 18 -16.99 -20.56 32.21
C ILE A 18 -16.20 -20.98 30.97
N ALA A 19 -15.87 -22.27 30.89
CA ALA A 19 -15.39 -22.88 29.69
C ALA A 19 -16.58 -23.03 28.72
N ILE A 20 -16.59 -22.20 27.65
CA ILE A 20 -17.39 -22.46 26.47
C ILE A 20 -16.42 -22.97 25.41
N SER A 21 -16.37 -24.27 25.26
CA SER A 21 -15.83 -24.92 24.08
C SER A 21 -16.74 -24.61 22.90
N ASN A 22 -16.27 -23.90 21.91
CA ASN A 22 -16.89 -23.93 20.61
C ASN A 22 -15.80 -24.12 19.56
N GLU A 23 -15.97 -25.21 18.84
CA GLU A 23 -15.08 -25.76 17.83
C GLU A 23 -15.14 -24.94 16.54
N ASN A 24 -14.04 -25.10 15.73
CA ASN A 24 -13.93 -24.72 14.33
C ASN A 24 -13.78 -23.23 14.01
N GLY A 25 -12.77 -22.61 14.59
CA GLY A 25 -12.07 -21.47 14.02
C GLY A 25 -10.81 -21.95 13.31
N GLN A 26 -10.87 -22.18 12.02
CA GLN A 26 -9.70 -22.39 11.20
C GLN A 26 -8.80 -21.15 11.36
N LYS A 27 -7.76 -21.24 12.20
CA LYS A 27 -6.70 -20.22 12.28
C LYS A 27 -6.11 -20.09 10.88
N ARG A 28 -6.47 -19.04 10.16
CA ARG A 28 -5.66 -18.59 9.04
C ARG A 28 -4.29 -18.26 9.61
N ASP A 29 -3.31 -18.96 9.12
CA ASP A 29 -1.91 -18.69 9.42
C ASP A 29 -1.57 -17.31 8.84
N GLU A 30 -1.54 -16.29 9.69
CA GLU A 30 -1.29 -14.88 9.30
C GLU A 30 0.15 -14.61 8.90
N SER A 31 1.01 -15.64 8.77
CA SER A 31 2.45 -15.43 8.67
C SER A 31 3.04 -15.58 7.27
N SER A 32 2.32 -16.08 6.27
CA SER A 32 2.86 -16.22 4.91
C SER A 32 2.29 -15.19 3.95
N ALA A 33 3.19 -14.43 3.28
CA ALA A 33 2.81 -13.53 2.19
C ALA A 33 2.07 -14.35 1.09
N PRO A 34 1.07 -13.75 0.41
CA PRO A 34 0.39 -14.42 -0.69
C PRO A 34 1.37 -14.89 -1.75
N LYS A 35 1.19 -16.13 -2.23
CA LYS A 35 1.99 -16.66 -3.32
C LYS A 35 1.53 -16.10 -4.66
N VAL A 36 2.49 -15.76 -5.51
CA VAL A 36 2.28 -15.22 -6.85
C VAL A 36 3.08 -16.06 -7.84
N ASP A 37 2.38 -16.74 -8.74
CA ASP A 37 3.02 -17.61 -9.72
C ASP A 37 3.74 -16.81 -10.80
N SER A 38 3.16 -15.69 -11.24
CA SER A 38 3.68 -14.87 -12.32
C SER A 38 3.36 -13.39 -12.11
N ILE A 39 4.31 -12.51 -12.45
CA ILE A 39 4.10 -11.05 -12.54
C ILE A 39 2.99 -10.68 -13.52
N ASN A 40 2.68 -11.56 -14.48
CA ASN A 40 1.59 -11.36 -15.44
C ASN A 40 0.20 -11.30 -14.80
N GLN A 41 0.05 -11.76 -13.56
CA GLN A 41 -1.18 -11.53 -12.77
C GLN A 41 -1.50 -10.04 -12.56
N LEU A 42 -0.49 -9.16 -12.74
CA LEU A 42 -0.66 -7.70 -12.69
C LEU A 42 -0.88 -7.05 -14.07
N HIS A 43 -1.08 -7.84 -15.14
CA HIS A 43 -1.25 -7.29 -16.51
C HIS A 43 -2.44 -6.32 -16.61
N TRP A 44 -3.42 -6.45 -15.74
CA TRP A 44 -4.59 -5.56 -15.67
C TRP A 44 -4.23 -4.09 -15.32
N LEU A 45 -3.06 -3.82 -14.72
CA LEU A 45 -2.53 -2.47 -14.48
C LEU A 45 -2.15 -1.75 -15.78
N VAL A 46 -1.74 -2.50 -16.84
CA VAL A 46 -1.14 -1.95 -18.07
C VAL A 46 -2.05 -0.95 -18.76
N GLY A 47 -1.48 0.19 -19.11
CA GLY A 47 -2.14 1.27 -19.85
C GLY A 47 -1.92 2.63 -19.22
N ASN A 48 -2.65 3.60 -19.74
CA ASN A 48 -2.62 4.97 -19.25
C ASN A 48 -3.92 5.27 -18.50
N TRP A 49 -3.77 5.87 -17.34
CA TRP A 49 -4.85 6.17 -16.41
C TRP A 49 -4.74 7.62 -15.95
N GLU A 50 -5.84 8.35 -15.95
CA GLU A 50 -5.88 9.74 -15.47
C GLU A 50 -7.10 10.02 -14.60
N GLY A 51 -6.94 10.94 -13.65
CA GLY A 51 -8.02 11.41 -12.80
C GLY A 51 -7.62 12.57 -11.91
N PRO A 52 -8.58 13.18 -11.22
CA PRO A 52 -8.32 14.33 -10.37
C PRO A 52 -7.58 13.94 -9.08
N LEU A 53 -6.63 14.80 -8.68
CA LEU A 53 -6.02 14.78 -7.35
C LEU A 53 -5.81 16.21 -6.86
N GLY A 54 -6.61 16.64 -5.88
CA GLY A 54 -6.65 18.03 -5.44
C GLY A 54 -7.08 18.98 -6.57
N GLU A 55 -6.27 19.99 -6.87
CA GLU A 55 -6.49 20.91 -7.98
C GLU A 55 -5.83 20.47 -9.30
N GLY A 56 -5.18 19.31 -9.27
CA GLY A 56 -4.41 18.77 -10.39
C GLY A 56 -5.03 17.55 -11.04
N VAL A 57 -4.28 17.01 -12.00
CA VAL A 57 -4.55 15.74 -12.69
C VAL A 57 -3.39 14.81 -12.43
N LEU A 58 -3.68 13.65 -11.85
CA LEU A 58 -2.74 12.55 -11.72
C LEU A 58 -2.85 11.65 -12.95
N GLY A 59 -1.71 11.36 -13.58
CA GLY A 59 -1.60 10.36 -14.64
C GLY A 59 -0.65 9.27 -14.24
N GLU A 60 -1.03 8.01 -14.49
CA GLU A 60 -0.18 6.82 -14.34
C GLU A 60 -0.06 6.07 -15.67
N SER A 61 1.17 5.80 -16.10
CA SER A 61 1.47 4.99 -17.29
C SER A 61 2.17 3.72 -16.87
N TRP A 62 1.49 2.59 -16.99
CA TRP A 62 1.99 1.26 -16.66
C TRP A 62 2.48 0.52 -17.89
N LEU A 63 3.75 0.11 -17.88
CA LEU A 63 4.37 -0.70 -18.91
C LEU A 63 3.94 -2.17 -18.80
N PRO A 64 3.92 -2.93 -19.91
CA PRO A 64 3.66 -4.37 -19.84
C PRO A 64 4.68 -5.12 -18.97
N PRO A 65 4.27 -6.18 -18.25
CA PRO A 65 5.18 -7.02 -17.49
C PRO A 65 6.31 -7.57 -18.35
N ARG A 66 7.54 -7.50 -17.83
CA ARG A 66 8.73 -8.04 -18.50
C ARG A 66 9.81 -8.40 -17.47
N GLY A 67 10.45 -9.54 -17.60
CA GLY A 67 11.59 -9.95 -16.75
C GLY A 67 11.25 -9.97 -15.25
N ASN A 68 10.11 -10.55 -14.88
CA ASN A 68 9.59 -10.60 -13.51
C ASN A 68 9.25 -9.25 -12.88
N THR A 69 9.13 -8.19 -13.68
CA THR A 69 8.78 -6.85 -13.20
C THR A 69 7.63 -6.24 -14.00
N ILE A 70 6.92 -5.31 -13.37
CA ILE A 70 6.05 -4.32 -13.99
C ILE A 70 6.39 -2.96 -13.41
N ALA A 71 6.35 -1.91 -14.23
CA ALA A 71 6.75 -0.57 -13.81
C ALA A 71 5.79 0.50 -14.33
N ALA A 72 5.72 1.62 -13.59
CA ALA A 72 4.95 2.79 -14.00
C ALA A 72 5.72 4.08 -13.79
N VAL A 73 5.33 5.07 -14.60
CA VAL A 73 5.60 6.48 -14.36
C VAL A 73 4.30 7.15 -13.92
N VAL A 74 4.36 7.85 -12.81
CA VAL A 74 3.24 8.66 -12.28
C VAL A 74 3.63 10.13 -12.39
N ARG A 75 2.68 10.99 -12.71
CA ARG A 75 2.89 12.43 -12.82
C ARG A 75 1.67 13.18 -12.30
N LEU A 76 1.86 14.10 -11.38
CA LEU A 76 0.87 15.07 -10.98
C LEU A 76 1.12 16.40 -11.69
N THR A 77 0.12 16.92 -12.38
CA THR A 77 0.17 18.21 -13.04
C THR A 77 -0.99 19.12 -12.62
N ASN A 78 -0.77 20.42 -12.59
CA ASN A 78 -1.79 21.43 -12.37
C ASN A 78 -1.62 22.61 -13.33
N LYS A 79 -2.33 23.71 -13.10
CA LYS A 79 -2.24 24.94 -13.92
C LYS A 79 -0.86 25.59 -13.97
N LYS A 80 0.03 25.28 -13.01
CA LYS A 80 1.39 25.83 -12.92
C LYS A 80 2.42 24.90 -13.58
N GLY A 81 2.02 23.67 -13.95
CA GLY A 81 2.89 22.66 -14.55
C GLY A 81 2.92 21.36 -13.76
N THR A 82 4.04 20.64 -13.83
CA THR A 82 4.26 19.40 -13.07
C THR A 82 4.55 19.74 -11.62
N GLU A 83 3.96 18.97 -10.69
CA GLU A 83 4.25 19.08 -9.25
C GLU A 83 5.30 18.06 -8.83
N PHE A 84 5.15 16.80 -9.28
CA PHE A 84 6.11 15.73 -9.04
C PHE A 84 6.03 14.67 -10.14
N VAL A 85 7.07 13.86 -10.21
CA VAL A 85 7.10 12.59 -10.94
C VAL A 85 7.40 11.48 -9.95
N GLU A 86 6.77 10.32 -10.12
CA GLU A 86 7.02 9.13 -9.32
C GLU A 86 7.35 7.96 -10.24
N LEU A 87 8.31 7.14 -9.86
CA LEU A 87 8.62 5.87 -10.48
C LEU A 87 8.21 4.73 -9.56
N ILE A 88 7.46 3.79 -10.11
CA ILE A 88 7.00 2.59 -9.40
C ILE A 88 7.56 1.36 -10.11
N LYS A 89 8.10 0.42 -9.34
CA LYS A 89 8.46 -0.92 -9.80
C LYS A 89 7.84 -1.95 -8.88
N ILE A 90 7.11 -2.92 -9.44
CA ILE A 90 6.67 -4.12 -8.74
C ILE A 90 7.46 -5.30 -9.32
N GLU A 91 8.06 -6.10 -8.46
CA GLU A 91 8.92 -7.20 -8.83
C GLU A 91 8.49 -8.48 -8.10
N LYS A 92 8.54 -9.61 -8.82
CA LYS A 92 8.38 -10.91 -8.19
C LYS A 92 9.68 -11.25 -7.45
N VAL A 93 9.62 -11.35 -6.13
CA VAL A 93 10.70 -11.73 -5.24
C VAL A 93 10.28 -13.03 -4.55
N ASP A 94 11.07 -14.09 -4.76
CA ASP A 94 10.72 -15.44 -4.33
C ASP A 94 9.32 -15.86 -4.83
N GLU A 95 8.42 -16.16 -3.94
CA GLU A 95 7.03 -16.55 -4.26
C GLU A 95 6.02 -15.41 -4.09
N SER A 96 6.45 -14.15 -3.88
CA SER A 96 5.60 -13.01 -3.59
C SER A 96 5.96 -11.77 -4.43
N LEU A 97 5.39 -10.61 -4.10
CA LEU A 97 5.67 -9.34 -4.78
C LEU A 97 6.23 -8.31 -3.81
N GLU A 98 7.17 -7.52 -4.31
CA GLU A 98 7.69 -6.34 -3.65
C GLU A 98 7.48 -5.11 -4.54
N LEU A 99 6.92 -4.05 -3.99
CA LEU A 99 6.76 -2.77 -4.65
C LEU A 99 7.82 -1.80 -4.12
N ARG A 100 8.48 -1.11 -5.02
CA ARG A 100 9.37 0.03 -4.74
C ARG A 100 8.85 1.25 -5.47
N LEU A 101 8.83 2.38 -4.79
CA LEU A 101 8.51 3.66 -5.41
C LEU A 101 9.46 4.75 -4.92
N ASN A 102 9.67 5.73 -5.77
CA ASN A 102 10.43 6.93 -5.43
C ASN A 102 9.82 8.14 -6.12
N LEU A 103 9.66 9.23 -5.38
CA LEU A 103 9.18 10.51 -5.89
C LEU A 103 10.38 11.39 -6.26
N PHE A 104 10.19 12.20 -7.28
CA PHE A 104 11.19 13.11 -7.82
C PHE A 104 10.64 14.54 -7.91
N ASP A 105 11.48 15.51 -7.66
CA ASP A 105 11.18 16.92 -7.91
C ASP A 105 11.23 17.26 -9.42
N LEU A 106 11.05 18.53 -9.76
CA LEU A 106 11.02 18.98 -11.16
C LEU A 106 12.35 18.89 -11.88
N GLU A 107 13.47 18.85 -11.16
CA GLU A 107 14.80 18.61 -11.69
C GLU A 107 15.19 17.13 -11.72
N LEU A 108 14.22 16.23 -11.46
CA LEU A 108 14.38 14.77 -11.38
C LEU A 108 15.37 14.34 -10.30
N ARG A 109 15.46 15.09 -9.20
CA ARG A 109 16.19 14.68 -8.00
C ARG A 109 15.23 13.89 -7.10
N PRO A 110 15.64 12.75 -6.56
CA PRO A 110 14.79 12.00 -5.66
C PRO A 110 14.50 12.82 -4.40
N LEU A 111 13.23 12.81 -3.96
CA LEU A 111 12.80 13.49 -2.72
C LEU A 111 13.26 12.73 -1.46
N GLU A 112 13.46 11.42 -1.58
CA GLU A 112 13.95 10.53 -0.53
C GLU A 112 15.24 9.85 -1.00
N GLU A 113 16.22 9.67 -0.11
CA GLU A 113 17.48 9.01 -0.44
C GLU A 113 17.28 7.56 -0.90
N ASN A 114 16.36 6.87 -0.24
CA ASN A 114 16.03 5.48 -0.53
C ASN A 114 14.58 5.35 -0.98
N PRO A 115 14.27 4.43 -1.91
CA PRO A 115 12.90 4.18 -2.31
C PRO A 115 12.09 3.60 -1.15
N GLN A 116 10.82 3.94 -1.11
CA GLN A 116 9.87 3.26 -0.24
C GLN A 116 9.73 1.82 -0.71
N VAL A 117 9.73 0.88 0.25
CA VAL A 117 9.59 -0.56 0.00
C VAL A 117 8.32 -1.06 0.67
N LEU A 118 7.46 -1.70 -0.11
CA LEU A 118 6.22 -2.29 0.37
C LEU A 118 6.13 -3.75 -0.08
N LYS A 119 5.63 -4.63 0.79
CA LYS A 119 5.44 -6.06 0.52
C LYS A 119 3.98 -6.41 0.34
N LEU A 120 3.71 -7.36 -0.55
CA LEU A 120 2.39 -7.87 -0.83
C LEU A 120 1.74 -8.45 0.44
N THR A 121 0.47 -8.09 0.67
CA THR A 121 -0.36 -8.66 1.73
C THR A 121 -1.65 -9.28 1.23
N ASN A 122 -2.12 -8.86 0.05
CA ASN A 122 -3.28 -9.46 -0.60
C ASN A 122 -3.20 -9.29 -2.11
N ILE A 123 -3.72 -10.29 -2.84
CA ILE A 123 -3.87 -10.25 -4.30
C ILE A 123 -5.18 -10.91 -4.69
N SER A 124 -5.84 -10.36 -5.69
CA SER A 124 -7.06 -10.87 -6.31
C SER A 124 -6.96 -10.72 -7.84
N GLU A 125 -7.98 -11.11 -8.58
CA GLU A 125 -7.98 -11.04 -10.04
C GLU A 125 -7.65 -9.64 -10.59
N LYS A 126 -8.26 -8.59 -10.01
CA LYS A 126 -8.05 -7.18 -10.40
C LYS A 126 -7.77 -6.29 -9.19
N GLY A 127 -7.00 -6.78 -8.24
CA GLY A 127 -6.67 -6.02 -7.04
C GLY A 127 -5.41 -6.52 -6.34
N VAL A 128 -4.64 -5.58 -5.79
CA VAL A 128 -3.41 -5.88 -5.06
C VAL A 128 -3.25 -4.91 -3.89
N VAL A 129 -2.74 -5.42 -2.76
CA VAL A 129 -2.53 -4.64 -1.54
C VAL A 129 -1.13 -4.87 -1.01
N PHE A 130 -0.43 -3.78 -0.75
CA PHE A 130 0.90 -3.76 -0.19
C PHE A 130 0.92 -3.08 1.18
N LYS A 131 1.84 -3.51 2.04
CA LYS A 131 2.15 -2.91 3.35
C LYS A 131 3.59 -2.41 3.36
N GLY A 132 3.81 -1.19 3.84
CA GLY A 132 5.14 -0.61 3.98
C GLY A 132 6.03 -1.39 4.95
N VAL A 133 7.30 -1.56 4.58
CA VAL A 133 8.32 -2.27 5.37
C VAL A 133 9.61 -1.47 5.54
N SER A 134 9.87 -0.45 4.71
CA SER A 134 10.98 0.49 4.92
C SER A 134 10.56 1.68 5.79
N GLU A 135 11.53 2.35 6.37
CA GLU A 135 11.31 3.63 7.02
C GLU A 135 10.73 4.65 6.03
N GLY A 136 9.81 5.50 6.48
CA GLY A 136 9.16 6.49 5.63
C GLY A 136 8.11 5.97 4.65
N ALA A 137 8.02 4.66 4.43
CA ALA A 137 7.04 4.10 3.49
C ALA A 137 5.60 4.34 3.92
N HIS A 138 4.71 4.49 2.95
CA HIS A 138 3.28 4.43 3.19
C HIS A 138 2.92 3.18 3.97
N ARG A 139 2.05 3.28 4.98
CA ARG A 139 1.60 2.12 5.78
C ARG A 139 0.90 1.09 4.91
N ARG A 140 0.16 1.56 3.90
CA ARG A 140 -0.58 0.73 2.95
C ARG A 140 -0.71 1.43 1.62
N LEU A 141 -0.61 0.66 0.54
CA LEU A 141 -0.93 1.07 -0.82
C LEU A 141 -1.73 -0.06 -1.47
N SER A 142 -2.83 0.26 -2.14
CA SER A 142 -3.60 -0.72 -2.89
C SER A 142 -4.04 -0.17 -4.23
N TYR A 143 -4.04 -1.06 -5.22
CA TYR A 143 -4.58 -0.86 -6.55
C TYR A 143 -5.72 -1.83 -6.80
N LYS A 144 -6.77 -1.37 -7.45
CA LYS A 144 -7.91 -2.21 -7.82
C LYS A 144 -8.60 -1.62 -9.06
N ILE A 145 -9.06 -2.47 -9.98
CA ILE A 145 -10.06 -2.07 -10.97
C ILE A 145 -11.41 -2.58 -10.50
N ASN A 146 -12.38 -1.68 -10.36
CA ASN A 146 -13.74 -2.03 -9.97
C ASN A 146 -14.60 -2.47 -11.17
N SER A 147 -15.89 -2.78 -10.93
CA SER A 147 -16.83 -3.21 -11.96
C SER A 147 -17.19 -2.14 -13.00
N GLU A 148 -16.86 -0.88 -12.74
CA GLU A 148 -17.07 0.27 -13.65
C GLU A 148 -15.79 0.64 -14.41
N ASP A 149 -14.77 -0.24 -14.40
CA ASP A 149 -13.44 -0.03 -14.98
C ASP A 149 -12.72 1.23 -14.42
N ILE A 150 -13.05 1.63 -13.20
CA ILE A 150 -12.34 2.67 -12.48
C ILE A 150 -11.10 2.05 -11.79
N PHE A 151 -9.96 2.67 -12.00
CA PHE A 151 -8.72 2.31 -11.33
C PHE A 151 -8.63 3.04 -9.98
N GLU A 152 -8.91 2.30 -8.93
CA GLU A 152 -8.93 2.79 -7.56
C GLU A 152 -7.54 2.64 -6.92
N ILE A 153 -6.98 3.76 -6.45
CA ILE A 153 -5.74 3.82 -5.68
C ILE A 153 -6.09 4.26 -4.28
N ARG A 154 -5.69 3.49 -3.27
CA ARG A 154 -5.96 3.80 -1.87
C ARG A 154 -4.66 3.74 -1.09
N ILE A 155 -4.30 4.85 -0.45
CA ILE A 155 -3.05 5.01 0.29
C ILE A 155 -3.37 5.33 1.74
N ILE A 156 -2.62 4.71 2.65
CA ILE A 156 -2.50 5.16 4.04
C ILE A 156 -1.05 5.62 4.22
N THR A 157 -0.87 6.91 4.39
CA THR A 157 0.45 7.52 4.52
C THR A 157 1.13 7.13 5.84
N THR A 158 2.39 7.46 5.99
CA THR A 158 3.19 7.20 7.21
C THR A 158 2.58 7.82 8.46
N ASP A 159 1.97 9.00 8.35
CA ASP A 159 1.25 9.69 9.43
C ASP A 159 -0.20 9.19 9.63
N GLY A 160 -0.68 8.27 8.77
CA GLY A 160 -2.00 7.65 8.86
C GLY A 160 -3.11 8.36 8.08
N LYS A 161 -2.80 9.41 7.31
CA LYS A 161 -3.76 10.07 6.42
C LYS A 161 -4.21 9.10 5.33
N LYS A 162 -5.49 9.10 5.00
CA LYS A 162 -6.06 8.35 3.88
C LYS A 162 -6.11 9.22 2.63
N ILE A 163 -5.63 8.67 1.52
CA ILE A 163 -5.72 9.29 0.19
C ILE A 163 -6.45 8.30 -0.71
N GLU A 164 -7.48 8.78 -1.37
CA GLU A 164 -8.30 8.01 -2.30
C GLU A 164 -8.25 8.69 -3.67
N ILE A 165 -7.88 7.93 -4.69
CA ILE A 165 -7.71 8.43 -6.05
C ILE A 165 -8.42 7.46 -6.98
N ASP A 166 -9.25 7.98 -7.87
CA ASP A 166 -9.99 7.23 -8.87
C ASP A 166 -9.59 7.74 -10.26
N LEU A 167 -9.01 6.84 -11.05
CA LEU A 167 -8.52 7.15 -12.38
C LEU A 167 -9.37 6.41 -13.43
N LYS A 168 -9.43 6.98 -14.63
CA LYS A 168 -10.05 6.38 -15.81
C LYS A 168 -8.99 6.11 -16.86
N ARG A 169 -9.23 5.11 -17.68
CA ARG A 169 -8.37 4.80 -18.82
C ARG A 169 -8.45 5.91 -19.87
N VAL A 170 -7.31 6.31 -20.42
CA VAL A 170 -7.16 7.32 -21.47
C VAL A 170 -6.37 6.75 -22.66
#